data_c398f0fe1c4e4255e121dc4cd721ec2b
#
_entry.id   c398f0fe1c4e4255e121dc4cd721ec2b
#
_cell.length_a   1.000
_cell.length_b   1.000
_cell.length_c   1.000
_cell.angle_alpha   90.00
_cell.angle_beta   90.00
_cell.angle_gamma   90.00
#
_symmetry.space_group_name_H-M   'P 1'
#
loop_
_entity.id
_entity.type
_entity.pdbx_description
1 polymer ?
#
loop_
_entity_poly.entity_id
_entity_poly.type
_entity_poly.pdbx_seq_one_letter_code
_entity_poly.pdbx_strand_id
1 'polypeptide(L)' 'MVQAYILIQTEVGKAAAVADAIAKIPGVTQAEDVTGPYDVIVRAEARNVDELGKLVVAQIQAVRGITRTLTCPIVHI' A
#
# COMPACT_ATOMS: atom_id res chain seq x y z
N MET A 1 16.43 7.42 0.44
CA MET A 1 15.04 7.09 0.02
C MET A 1 14.76 5.65 0.37
N VAL A 2 13.67 5.41 1.07
CA VAL A 2 13.23 4.07 1.46
C VAL A 2 12.08 3.66 0.56
N GLN A 3 12.10 2.41 0.09
CA GLN A 3 11.05 1.86 -0.75
C GLN A 3 10.46 0.63 -0.09
N ALA A 4 9.19 0.36 -0.34
CA ALA A 4 8.51 -0.80 0.20
C ALA A 4 7.43 -1.31 -0.74
N TYR A 5 7.14 -2.59 -0.62
CA TYR A 5 5.90 -3.18 -1.12
C TYR A 5 4.92 -3.27 0.03
N ILE A 6 3.67 -2.97 -0.24
CA ILE A 6 2.60 -3.09 0.74
C ILE A 6 1.55 -4.03 0.17
N LEU A 7 1.34 -5.14 0.86
CA LEU A 7 0.40 -6.17 0.45
C LEU A 7 -0.91 -5.94 1.21
N ILE A 8 -2.01 -5.82 0.49
CA ILE A 8 -3.27 -5.36 1.04
C ILE A 8 -4.37 -6.38 0.79
N GLN A 9 -5.11 -6.72 1.84
CA GLN A 9 -6.36 -7.46 1.74
C GLN A 9 -7.51 -6.47 1.86
N THR A 10 -8.55 -6.70 1.04
CA THR A 10 -9.72 -5.83 1.01
C THR A 10 -10.99 -6.64 1.26
N GLU A 11 -12.06 -5.92 1.57
CA GLU A 11 -13.39 -6.51 1.54
C GLU A 11 -13.73 -6.97 0.13
N VAL A 12 -14.58 -7.99 0.04
CA VAL A 12 -15.00 -8.57 -1.24
C VAL A 12 -15.57 -7.47 -2.16
N GLY A 13 -15.07 -7.43 -3.39
CA GLY A 13 -15.51 -6.47 -4.40
C GLY A 13 -14.93 -5.07 -4.29
N LYS A 14 -13.98 -4.85 -3.36
CA LYS A 14 -13.42 -3.51 -3.11
C LYS A 14 -12.01 -3.31 -3.66
N ALA A 15 -11.38 -4.33 -4.22
CA ALA A 15 -9.98 -4.26 -4.62
C ALA A 15 -9.70 -3.13 -5.62
N ALA A 16 -10.51 -3.00 -6.68
CA ALA A 16 -10.30 -1.97 -7.69
C ALA A 16 -10.43 -0.56 -7.11
N ALA A 17 -11.47 -0.32 -6.30
CA ALA A 17 -11.68 0.97 -5.67
C ALA A 17 -10.56 1.32 -4.69
N VAL A 18 -10.08 0.35 -3.93
CA VAL A 18 -8.95 0.52 -3.01
C VAL A 18 -7.68 0.86 -3.78
N ALA A 19 -7.38 0.12 -4.85
CA ALA A 19 -6.20 0.38 -5.68
C ALA A 19 -6.24 1.79 -6.27
N ASP A 20 -7.39 2.22 -6.80
CA ASP A 20 -7.56 3.56 -7.34
C ASP A 20 -7.33 4.65 -6.29
N ALA A 21 -7.89 4.47 -5.10
CA ALA A 21 -7.73 5.44 -4.02
C ALA A 21 -6.28 5.54 -3.56
N ILE A 22 -5.60 4.40 -3.41
CA ILE A 22 -4.20 4.36 -2.97
C ILE A 22 -3.27 4.98 -4.02
N ALA A 23 -3.54 4.76 -5.30
CA ALA A 23 -2.69 5.28 -6.38
C ALA A 23 -2.59 6.82 -6.36
N LYS A 24 -3.54 7.51 -5.75
CA LYS A 24 -3.56 8.97 -5.66
C LYS A 24 -2.78 9.52 -4.47
N ILE A 25 -2.31 8.66 -3.58
CA ILE A 25 -1.60 9.08 -2.37
C ILE A 25 -0.16 9.47 -2.73
N PRO A 26 0.31 10.67 -2.33
CA PRO A 26 1.71 11.03 -2.54
C PRO A 26 2.65 10.02 -1.89
N GLY A 27 3.68 9.60 -2.61
CA GLY A 27 4.60 8.56 -2.16
C GLY A 27 4.29 7.18 -2.69
N VAL A 28 3.09 6.97 -3.21
CA VAL A 28 2.73 5.71 -3.87
C VAL A 28 3.13 5.80 -5.35
N THR A 29 3.99 4.88 -5.78
CA THR A 29 4.47 4.84 -7.16
C THR A 29 3.66 3.87 -8.03
N GLN A 30 3.10 2.83 -7.43
CA GLN A 30 2.23 1.87 -8.11
C GLN A 30 1.20 1.31 -7.14
N ALA A 31 0.01 1.05 -7.63
CA ALA A 31 -1.03 0.34 -6.90
C ALA A 31 -1.84 -0.47 -7.91
N GLU A 32 -1.83 -1.79 -7.74
CA GLU A 32 -2.48 -2.70 -8.68
C GLU A 32 -3.36 -3.69 -7.94
N ASP A 33 -4.58 -3.89 -8.41
CA ASP A 33 -5.42 -4.96 -7.92
C ASP A 33 -5.01 -6.27 -8.60
N VAL A 34 -4.94 -7.33 -7.82
CA VAL A 34 -4.40 -8.63 -8.24
C VAL A 34 -5.31 -9.75 -7.77
N THR A 35 -5.06 -10.96 -8.27
CA THR A 35 -5.68 -12.17 -7.74
C THR A 35 -4.64 -12.97 -6.96
N GLY A 36 -5.05 -13.61 -5.88
CA GLY A 36 -4.16 -14.41 -5.06
C GLY A 36 -4.44 -14.20 -3.58
N PRO A 37 -3.46 -14.46 -2.70
CA PRO A 37 -3.67 -14.32 -1.27
C PRO A 37 -3.86 -12.87 -0.81
N TYR A 38 -3.48 -11.91 -1.64
CA TYR A 38 -3.71 -10.49 -1.41
C TYR A 38 -4.50 -9.90 -2.57
N ASP A 39 -5.17 -8.78 -2.33
CA ASP A 39 -6.07 -8.19 -3.31
C ASP A 39 -5.46 -7.00 -4.02
N VAL A 40 -4.55 -6.28 -3.34
CA VAL A 40 -3.86 -5.11 -3.92
C VAL A 40 -2.40 -5.18 -3.52
N ILE A 41 -1.51 -4.89 -4.47
CA ILE A 41 -0.08 -4.75 -4.22
C ILE A 41 0.31 -3.32 -4.54
N VAL A 42 0.98 -2.67 -3.58
CA VAL A 42 1.38 -1.27 -3.67
C VAL A 42 2.90 -1.18 -3.59
N ARG A 43 3.47 -0.29 -4.40
CA ARG A 43 4.86 0.12 -4.25
C ARG A 43 4.87 1.57 -3.81
N ALA A 44 5.62 1.85 -2.75
CA ALA A 44 5.68 3.19 -2.17
C ALA A 44 7.11 3.59 -1.86
N GLU A 45 7.34 4.90 -1.79
CA GLU A 45 8.62 5.50 -1.45
C GLU A 45 8.43 6.54 -0.36
N ALA A 46 9.43 6.66 0.51
CA ALA A 46 9.48 7.72 1.53
C ALA A 46 10.93 8.11 1.78
N ARG A 47 11.15 9.25 2.42
CA ARG A 47 12.50 9.73 2.69
C ARG A 47 13.23 8.87 3.71
N ASN A 48 12.49 8.32 4.66
CA ASN A 48 13.03 7.48 5.74
C ASN A 48 11.95 6.54 6.26
N VAL A 49 12.34 5.66 7.17
CA VAL A 49 11.45 4.63 7.73
C VAL A 49 10.27 5.26 8.48
N ASP A 50 10.49 6.36 9.21
CA ASP A 50 9.42 7.03 9.95
C ASP A 50 8.37 7.60 9.01
N GLU A 51 8.80 8.22 7.91
CA GLU A 51 7.87 8.74 6.90
C GLU A 51 7.12 7.62 6.20
N LEU A 52 7.78 6.49 5.96
CA LEU A 52 7.13 5.31 5.40
C LEU A 52 6.03 4.80 6.33
N GLY A 53 6.32 4.71 7.63
CA GLY A 53 5.35 4.30 8.63
C GLY A 53 4.13 5.22 8.67
N LYS A 54 4.35 6.52 8.61
CA LYS A 54 3.26 7.51 8.58
C LYS A 54 2.42 7.35 7.31
N LEU A 55 3.05 7.13 6.17
CA LEU A 55 2.35 6.90 4.91
C LEU A 55 1.40 5.71 5.03
N VAL A 56 1.90 4.58 5.56
CA VAL A 56 1.08 3.37 5.70
C VAL A 56 -0.06 3.59 6.70
N VAL A 57 0.26 4.08 7.89
CA VAL A 57 -0.74 4.17 8.98
C VAL A 57 -1.74 5.29 8.73
N ALA A 58 -1.27 6.48 8.36
CA ALA A 58 -2.15 7.64 8.27
C ALA A 58 -2.86 7.76 6.93
N GLN A 59 -2.28 7.24 5.87
CA GLN A 59 -2.81 7.43 4.51
C GLN A 59 -3.41 6.14 3.95
N ILE A 60 -2.63 5.08 3.91
CA ILE A 60 -3.08 3.83 3.27
C ILE A 60 -4.17 3.16 4.10
N GLN A 61 -3.93 2.97 5.39
CA GLN A 61 -4.91 2.29 6.25
C GLN A 61 -6.20 3.09 6.45
N ALA A 62 -6.20 4.37 6.11
CA ALA A 62 -7.40 5.19 6.16
C ALA A 62 -8.33 4.95 4.96
N VAL A 63 -7.88 4.27 3.91
CA VAL A 63 -8.70 3.98 2.75
C VAL A 63 -9.78 2.96 3.10
N ARG A 64 -11.02 3.25 2.71
CA ARG A 64 -12.16 2.36 2.98
C ARG A 64 -12.04 1.06 2.20
N GLY A 65 -12.41 -0.04 2.84
CA GLY A 65 -12.42 -1.36 2.22
C GLY A 65 -11.20 -2.20 2.53
N ILE A 66 -10.18 -1.63 3.17
CA ILE A 66 -8.99 -2.38 3.58
C ILE A 66 -9.28 -3.15 4.86
N THR A 67 -8.94 -4.45 4.87
CA THR A 67 -9.08 -5.30 6.04
C THR A 67 -7.74 -5.60 6.69
N ARG A 68 -6.64 -5.61 5.90
CA ARG A 68 -5.33 -5.93 6.42
C ARG A 68 -4.25 -5.37 5.50
N THR A 69 -3.15 -4.90 6.09
CA THR A 69 -1.95 -4.49 5.34
C THR A 69 -0.72 -5.19 5.89
N LEU A 70 0.22 -5.48 5.01
CA LEU A 70 1.52 -6.05 5.35
C LEU A 70 2.58 -5.26 4.59
N THR A 71 3.46 -4.59 5.32
CA THR A 71 4.50 -3.75 4.72
C THR A 71 5.81 -4.53 4.62
N CYS A 72 6.37 -4.56 3.43
CA CYS A 72 7.62 -5.24 3.14
C CYS A 72 8.65 -4.21 2.63
N PRO A 73 9.47 -3.63 3.52
CA PRO A 73 10.53 -2.72 3.07
C PRO A 73 11.52 -3.44 2.17
N ILE A 74 11.97 -2.75 1.14
CA ILE A 74 12.97 -3.31 0.22
C ILE A 74 14.35 -3.18 0.86
N VAL A 75 15.07 -4.29 0.89
CA VAL A 75 16.45 -4.32 1.41
C VAL A 75 17.38 -4.01 0.27
N HIS A 76 18.25 -3.02 0.46
CA HIS A 76 19.33 -2.69 -0.47
C HIS A 76 20.64 -3.14 0.16
N ILE A 77 21.29 -4.10 -0.49
CA ILE A 77 22.57 -4.64 -0.04
C ILE A 77 23.67 -4.13 -0.92
#